data_85a49c71596ae569e94b76a4b7c42da4
#
_entry.id   85a49c71596ae569e94b76a4b7c42da4
#
_cell.length_a   1.000
_cell.length_b   1.000
_cell.length_c   1.000
_cell.angle_alpha   90.00
_cell.angle_beta   90.00
_cell.angle_gamma   90.00
#
_symmetry.space_group_name_H-M   'P 1'
#
loop_
_entity.id
_entity.type
_entity.pdbx_description
1 polymer ?
#
loop_
_entity_poly.entity_id
_entity_poly.type
_entity_poly.pdbx_seq_one_letter_code
_entity_poly.pdbx_strand_id
1 'polypeptide(L)'
;MKRSGEGQGISALMALGNDKFLVLERNNRGIGAGAALATADKEVYQIDLAGAVDVTSTMLPTTDVFAGAVIKGDKVMDLATNTLTAIGNKSPEKWEGLAIGPQLANGSYVVLVGTDNDYSVTQTSSGTQYDVFFRFTDADPYASSIQCPIGTKVNCFKTSDSTPVTLTSEYALMPGILSAFTAKITNYIKP
;
A
#
# COMPACT_ATOMS: atom_id res chain seq x y z
N MET A 1 14.76 -4.99 11.18
CA MET A 1 13.42 -4.65 11.68
C MET A 1 12.51 -5.86 11.51
N LYS A 2 11.73 -6.25 12.51
CA LYS A 2 10.79 -7.38 12.41
C LYS A 2 9.47 -6.88 11.82
N ARG A 3 8.95 -7.57 10.80
CA ARG A 3 7.66 -7.26 10.20
C ARG A 3 6.52 -7.62 11.16
N SER A 4 5.41 -6.88 11.12
CA SER A 4 4.28 -7.03 12.04
C SER A 4 3.43 -8.27 11.78
N GLY A 5 3.44 -8.80 10.54
CA GLY A 5 2.63 -9.95 10.17
C GLY A 5 3.17 -10.73 9.00
N GLU A 6 2.54 -11.84 8.69
CA GLU A 6 2.86 -12.64 7.52
C GLU A 6 2.59 -11.86 6.23
N GLY A 7 3.53 -11.90 5.30
CA GLY A 7 3.43 -11.20 4.03
C GLY A 7 3.66 -9.68 4.09
N GLN A 8 4.03 -9.14 5.25
CA GLN A 8 4.36 -7.72 5.38
C GLN A 8 5.64 -7.35 4.63
N GLY A 9 5.60 -6.25 3.90
CA GLY A 9 6.72 -5.62 3.23
C GLY A 9 6.88 -4.17 3.63
N ILE A 10 8.10 -3.64 3.55
CA ILE A 10 8.37 -2.20 3.66
C ILE A 10 8.19 -1.62 2.26
N SER A 11 7.33 -0.62 2.13
CA SER A 11 7.04 0.02 0.85
C SER A 11 7.52 1.48 0.77
N ALA A 12 7.71 2.15 1.90
CA ALA A 12 8.28 3.49 1.92
C ALA A 12 9.09 3.78 3.17
N LEU A 13 10.08 4.66 3.02
CA LEU A 13 10.90 5.24 4.09
C LEU A 13 10.89 6.76 3.95
N MET A 14 10.73 7.46 5.07
CA MET A 14 10.84 8.92 5.12
C MET A 14 11.77 9.32 6.26
N ALA A 15 12.86 10.03 5.94
CA ALA A 15 13.85 10.46 6.93
C ALA A 15 13.26 11.55 7.85
N LEU A 16 13.54 11.44 9.13
CA LEU A 16 13.17 12.43 10.16
C LEU A 16 14.36 13.27 10.63
N GLY A 17 15.57 12.88 10.26
CA GLY A 17 16.84 13.40 10.79
C GLY A 17 17.35 12.56 11.96
N ASN A 18 18.65 12.72 12.29
CA ASN A 18 19.32 12.02 13.39
C ASN A 18 19.05 10.51 13.39
N ASP A 19 19.24 9.86 12.25
CA ASP A 19 19.09 8.40 12.04
C ASP A 19 17.68 7.87 12.36
N LYS A 20 16.66 8.73 12.37
CA LYS A 20 15.25 8.34 12.57
C LYS A 20 14.48 8.39 11.26
N PHE A 21 13.53 7.46 11.13
CA PHE A 21 12.71 7.34 9.92
C PHE A 21 11.26 7.00 10.28
N LEU A 22 10.34 7.43 9.40
CA LEU A 22 9.05 6.76 9.27
C LEU A 22 9.17 5.62 8.29
N VAL A 23 8.55 4.51 8.61
CA VAL A 23 8.51 3.28 7.79
C VAL A 23 7.08 2.91 7.53
N LEU A 24 6.71 2.82 6.26
CA LEU A 24 5.42 2.30 5.84
C LEU A 24 5.55 0.80 5.58
N GLU A 25 4.85 0.00 6.38
CA GLU A 25 4.71 -1.44 6.19
C GLU A 25 3.32 -1.77 5.69
N ARG A 26 3.22 -2.75 4.78
CA ARG A 26 1.95 -3.24 4.26
C ARG A 26 1.98 -4.72 3.90
N ASN A 27 0.82 -5.37 3.99
CA ASN A 27 0.56 -6.63 3.32
C ASN A 27 -0.04 -6.41 1.92
N ASN A 28 -0.13 -7.48 1.12
CA ASN A 28 -0.74 -7.47 -0.21
C ASN A 28 -2.24 -7.79 -0.12
N ARG A 29 -2.99 -7.05 0.72
CA ARG A 29 -4.42 -7.21 0.91
C ARG A 29 -5.11 -5.86 0.75
N GLY A 30 -6.39 -5.87 0.44
CA GLY A 30 -7.15 -4.68 0.11
C GLY A 30 -7.57 -4.67 -1.36
N ILE A 31 -8.02 -3.52 -1.87
CA ILE A 31 -8.45 -3.39 -3.27
C ILE A 31 -7.26 -3.06 -4.16
N GLY A 32 -7.01 -3.89 -5.16
CA GLY A 32 -5.96 -3.72 -6.16
C GLY A 32 -6.09 -4.69 -7.33
N ALA A 33 -5.32 -4.48 -8.39
CA ALA A 33 -5.42 -5.23 -9.63
C ALA A 33 -5.02 -6.71 -9.52
N GLY A 34 -4.26 -7.08 -8.52
CA GLY A 34 -3.78 -8.45 -8.29
C GLY A 34 -4.09 -9.02 -6.91
N ALA A 35 -4.84 -8.29 -6.08
CA ALA A 35 -5.04 -8.65 -4.69
C ALA A 35 -6.41 -9.25 -4.40
N ALA A 36 -6.42 -10.27 -3.56
CA ALA A 36 -7.65 -10.73 -2.93
C ALA A 36 -8.06 -9.76 -1.81
N LEU A 37 -9.35 -9.44 -1.74
CA LEU A 37 -9.91 -8.70 -0.61
C LEU A 37 -9.84 -9.57 0.64
N ALA A 38 -8.97 -9.20 1.57
CA ALA A 38 -8.82 -9.81 2.88
C ALA A 38 -8.44 -8.73 3.89
N THR A 39 -8.17 -9.12 5.13
CA THR A 39 -7.78 -8.16 6.17
C THR A 39 -6.52 -7.40 5.76
N ALA A 40 -6.70 -6.10 5.49
CA ALA A 40 -5.60 -5.20 5.25
C ALA A 40 -4.81 -4.97 6.55
N ASP A 41 -3.49 -4.91 6.42
CA ASP A 41 -2.57 -4.60 7.51
C ASP A 41 -1.54 -3.62 6.95
N LYS A 42 -1.70 -2.35 7.29
CA LYS A 42 -1.02 -1.20 6.69
C LYS A 42 -0.71 -0.19 7.78
N GLU A 43 0.54 -0.05 8.13
CA GLU A 43 0.92 0.73 9.30
C GLU A 43 2.15 1.59 9.01
N VAL A 44 2.21 2.76 9.64
CA VAL A 44 3.41 3.60 9.66
C VAL A 44 4.02 3.58 11.05
N TYR A 45 5.28 3.21 11.13
CA TYR A 45 6.06 3.18 12.36
C TYR A 45 7.16 4.23 12.32
N GLN A 46 7.55 4.71 13.49
CA GLN A 46 8.82 5.40 13.65
C GLN A 46 9.89 4.41 14.07
N ILE A 47 11.07 4.49 13.46
CA ILE A 47 12.26 3.72 13.83
C ILE A 47 13.42 4.65 14.14
N ASP A 48 14.34 4.16 14.95
CA ASP A 48 15.61 4.79 15.30
C ASP A 48 16.74 3.82 14.94
N LEU A 49 17.68 4.25 14.11
CA LEU A 49 18.84 3.44 13.73
C LEU A 49 20.01 3.60 14.69
N ALA A 50 19.87 4.37 15.77
CA ALA A 50 20.91 4.47 16.78
C ALA A 50 21.28 3.07 17.32
N GLY A 51 22.54 2.69 17.20
CA GLY A 51 23.04 1.36 17.58
C GLY A 51 22.73 0.23 16.58
N ALA A 52 22.16 0.54 15.41
CA ALA A 52 22.03 -0.44 14.34
C ALA A 52 23.40 -0.94 13.88
N VAL A 53 23.48 -2.22 13.54
CA VAL A 53 24.71 -2.83 13.02
C VAL A 53 24.76 -2.65 11.51
N ASP A 54 25.91 -2.23 10.99
CA ASP A 54 26.16 -2.23 9.55
C ASP A 54 26.23 -3.67 9.03
N VAL A 55 25.36 -3.99 8.11
CA VAL A 55 25.20 -5.32 7.52
C VAL A 55 25.66 -5.39 6.07
N THR A 56 26.34 -4.36 5.55
CA THR A 56 26.76 -4.26 4.14
C THR A 56 27.58 -5.49 3.70
N SER A 57 28.39 -6.05 4.59
CA SER A 57 29.22 -7.22 4.32
C SER A 57 28.75 -8.48 5.06
N THR A 58 27.53 -8.51 5.56
CA THR A 58 27.00 -9.61 6.36
C THR A 58 25.87 -10.33 5.63
N MET A 59 25.98 -11.66 5.50
CA MET A 59 24.86 -12.45 5.02
C MET A 59 23.80 -12.52 6.12
N LEU A 60 22.62 -11.96 5.84
CA LEU A 60 21.50 -11.99 6.78
C LEU A 60 20.81 -13.35 6.77
N PRO A 61 20.28 -13.81 7.92
CA PRO A 61 19.48 -15.03 7.98
C PRO A 61 18.18 -14.87 7.17
N THR A 62 17.76 -15.92 6.51
CA THR A 62 16.54 -15.93 5.68
C THR A 62 15.27 -16.11 6.50
N THR A 63 15.36 -16.66 7.69
CA THR A 63 14.21 -17.13 8.49
C THR A 63 14.06 -16.44 9.83
N ASP A 64 15.13 -15.95 10.43
CA ASP A 64 15.12 -15.44 11.80
C ASP A 64 15.41 -13.94 11.91
N VAL A 65 15.11 -13.39 13.07
CA VAL A 65 15.48 -12.02 13.40
C VAL A 65 17.01 -11.93 13.56
N PHE A 66 17.63 -11.07 12.78
CA PHE A 66 19.04 -10.74 12.96
C PHE A 66 19.24 -9.99 14.30
N ALA A 67 20.19 -10.44 15.10
CA ALA A 67 20.43 -9.90 16.45
C ALA A 67 20.79 -8.40 16.46
N GLY A 68 21.36 -7.87 15.37
CA GLY A 68 21.67 -6.44 15.17
C GLY A 68 20.51 -5.62 14.58
N ALA A 69 19.33 -6.21 14.38
CA ALA A 69 18.19 -5.49 13.84
C ALA A 69 17.64 -4.48 14.86
N VAL A 70 17.31 -3.28 14.38
CA VAL A 70 16.60 -2.30 15.22
C VAL A 70 15.15 -2.74 15.45
N ILE A 71 14.64 -2.40 16.62
CA ILE A 71 13.24 -2.65 17.00
C ILE A 71 12.39 -1.53 16.42
N LYS A 72 11.20 -1.86 15.93
CA LYS A 72 10.19 -0.86 15.59
C LYS A 72 9.81 -0.08 16.83
N GLY A 73 9.72 1.23 16.67
CA GLY A 73 9.17 2.11 17.68
C GLY A 73 7.63 2.12 17.66
N ASP A 74 7.07 3.23 18.10
CA ASP A 74 5.62 3.41 18.20
C ASP A 74 4.97 3.42 16.81
N LYS A 75 3.78 2.84 16.72
CA LYS A 75 2.90 3.01 15.57
C LYS A 75 2.42 4.46 15.52
N VAL A 76 2.71 5.12 14.42
CA VAL A 76 2.34 6.52 14.18
C VAL A 76 0.96 6.62 13.55
N MET A 77 0.66 5.74 12.60
CA MET A 77 -0.62 5.70 11.89
C MET A 77 -1.00 4.26 11.56
N ASP A 78 -2.31 4.00 11.54
CA ASP A 78 -2.92 2.81 10.99
C ASP A 78 -3.68 3.21 9.71
N LEU A 79 -3.20 2.73 8.56
CA LEU A 79 -3.79 3.03 7.26
C LEU A 79 -4.84 1.99 6.84
N ALA A 80 -4.83 0.80 7.45
CA ALA A 80 -5.79 -0.25 7.13
C ALA A 80 -7.23 0.13 7.49
N THR A 81 -7.38 0.90 8.57
CA THR A 81 -8.69 1.41 9.03
C THR A 81 -9.18 2.62 8.24
N ASN A 82 -8.31 3.25 7.44
CA ASN A 82 -8.66 4.40 6.62
C ASN A 82 -9.25 3.93 5.30
N THR A 83 -10.54 3.72 5.29
CA THR A 83 -11.29 3.35 4.09
C THR A 83 -11.65 4.57 3.26
N LEU A 84 -11.69 4.41 1.94
CA LEU A 84 -11.88 5.51 1.01
C LEU A 84 -13.19 5.38 0.25
N THR A 85 -13.99 6.42 0.27
CA THR A 85 -15.30 6.46 -0.43
C THR A 85 -15.16 6.21 -1.94
N ALA A 86 -14.10 6.72 -2.55
CA ALA A 86 -13.82 6.53 -3.98
C ALA A 86 -13.67 5.06 -4.41
N ILE A 87 -13.36 4.18 -3.48
CA ILE A 87 -13.22 2.73 -3.70
C ILE A 87 -14.18 1.92 -2.81
N GLY A 88 -15.36 2.46 -2.57
CA GLY A 88 -16.44 1.77 -1.86
C GLY A 88 -16.16 1.55 -0.37
N ASN A 89 -15.52 2.50 0.29
CA ASN A 89 -15.12 2.44 1.71
C ASN A 89 -14.23 1.22 2.04
N LYS A 90 -13.29 0.93 1.17
CA LYS A 90 -12.29 -0.14 1.35
C LYS A 90 -10.89 0.44 1.46
N SER A 91 -9.94 -0.34 1.98
CA SER A 91 -8.53 0.02 2.01
C SER A 91 -7.87 -0.34 0.67
N PRO A 92 -7.07 0.54 0.07
CA PRO A 92 -6.24 0.18 -1.07
C PRO A 92 -5.24 -0.93 -0.74
N GLU A 93 -4.90 -1.73 -1.73
CA GLU A 93 -3.84 -2.74 -1.57
C GLU A 93 -2.48 -2.09 -1.33
N LYS A 94 -2.11 -1.12 -2.17
CA LYS A 94 -0.75 -0.62 -2.27
C LYS A 94 -0.63 0.84 -1.82
N TRP A 95 -0.45 1.04 -0.52
CA TRP A 95 0.10 2.28 -0.01
C TRP A 95 1.62 2.26 -0.19
N GLU A 96 2.20 3.19 -0.96
CA GLU A 96 3.63 3.16 -1.31
C GLU A 96 4.33 4.51 -1.25
N GLY A 97 3.60 5.60 -1.34
CA GLY A 97 4.15 6.95 -1.18
C GLY A 97 4.02 7.43 0.26
N LEU A 98 5.05 8.10 0.79
CA LEU A 98 5.04 8.69 2.12
C LEU A 98 5.81 10.02 2.11
N ALA A 99 5.17 11.09 2.58
CA ALA A 99 5.82 12.40 2.72
C ALA A 99 5.29 13.16 3.94
N ILE A 100 6.14 13.98 4.55
CA ILE A 100 5.77 14.86 5.65
C ILE A 100 5.56 16.27 5.10
N GLY A 101 4.38 16.81 5.36
CA GLY A 101 3.98 18.17 5.03
C GLY A 101 4.18 19.15 6.18
N PRO A 102 3.45 20.28 6.17
CA PRO A 102 3.60 21.32 7.18
C PRO A 102 3.17 20.85 8.58
N GLN A 103 3.77 21.48 9.59
CA GLN A 103 3.30 21.37 10.96
C GLN A 103 2.04 22.21 11.15
N LEU A 104 1.06 21.65 11.83
CA LEU A 104 -0.18 22.29 12.19
C LEU A 104 -0.08 23.00 13.55
N ALA A 105 -1.00 23.93 13.83
CA ALA A 105 -1.03 24.70 15.06
C ALA A 105 -1.10 23.85 16.35
N ASN A 106 -1.62 22.62 16.27
CA ASN A 106 -1.69 21.67 17.39
C ASN A 106 -0.41 20.83 17.57
N GLY A 107 0.65 21.13 16.80
CA GLY A 107 1.93 20.43 16.84
C GLY A 107 1.97 19.11 16.04
N SER A 108 0.87 18.65 15.44
CA SER A 108 0.91 17.52 14.51
C SER A 108 1.44 17.95 13.15
N TYR A 109 1.83 16.98 12.34
CA TYR A 109 2.23 17.19 10.94
C TYR A 109 1.16 16.65 10.00
N VAL A 110 1.01 17.28 8.86
CA VAL A 110 0.33 16.67 7.72
C VAL A 110 1.24 15.55 7.20
N VAL A 111 0.68 14.37 6.97
CA VAL A 111 1.38 13.24 6.35
C VAL A 111 0.63 12.88 5.09
N LEU A 112 1.31 12.94 3.96
CA LEU A 112 0.76 12.53 2.67
C LEU A 112 1.13 11.07 2.43
N VAL A 113 0.13 10.27 2.06
CA VAL A 113 0.31 8.87 1.71
C VAL A 113 -0.35 8.62 0.37
N GLY A 114 0.42 8.07 -0.56
CA GLY A 114 -0.03 7.77 -1.91
C GLY A 114 -0.12 6.29 -2.19
N THR A 115 -0.98 5.91 -3.13
CA THR A 115 -1.09 4.53 -3.61
C THR A 115 -0.38 4.36 -4.95
N ASP A 116 0.20 3.18 -5.17
CA ASP A 116 0.42 2.64 -6.50
C ASP A 116 -0.85 1.89 -6.91
N ASN A 117 -1.39 2.18 -8.08
CA ASN A 117 -2.57 1.51 -8.62
C ASN A 117 -2.25 0.48 -9.70
N ASP A 118 -0.95 0.18 -9.93
CA ASP A 118 -0.48 -0.70 -11.02
C ASP A 118 -1.10 -0.36 -12.39
N TYR A 119 -1.43 0.91 -12.63
CA TYR A 119 -2.21 1.36 -13.79
C TYR A 119 -3.57 0.65 -13.94
N SER A 120 -4.04 -0.07 -12.91
CA SER A 120 -5.18 -1.00 -12.97
C SER A 120 -4.99 -2.12 -13.99
N VAL A 121 -3.77 -2.61 -14.16
CA VAL A 121 -3.37 -3.62 -15.15
C VAL A 121 -2.96 -4.91 -14.45
N THR A 122 -3.37 -6.04 -15.02
CA THR A 122 -2.84 -7.37 -14.68
C THR A 122 -2.12 -7.99 -15.87
N GLN A 123 -1.26 -8.96 -15.59
CA GLN A 123 -0.50 -9.68 -16.63
C GLN A 123 -0.58 -11.18 -16.40
N THR A 124 -0.83 -11.92 -17.48
CA THR A 124 -0.78 -13.38 -17.45
C THR A 124 0.66 -13.89 -17.40
N SER A 125 0.85 -15.17 -17.08
CA SER A 125 2.17 -15.82 -17.13
C SER A 125 2.81 -15.80 -18.56
N SER A 126 1.99 -15.69 -19.61
CA SER A 126 2.44 -15.56 -20.99
C SER A 126 2.81 -14.12 -21.37
N GLY A 127 2.67 -13.15 -20.46
CA GLY A 127 2.98 -11.74 -20.70
C GLY A 127 1.84 -10.93 -21.29
N THR A 128 0.67 -11.51 -21.54
CA THR A 128 -0.50 -10.76 -22.03
C THR A 128 -1.05 -9.88 -20.92
N GLN A 129 -1.28 -8.60 -21.22
CA GLN A 129 -1.77 -7.61 -20.28
C GLN A 129 -3.24 -7.26 -20.52
N TYR A 130 -3.95 -6.99 -19.41
CA TYR A 130 -5.35 -6.61 -19.40
C TYR A 130 -5.58 -5.45 -18.44
N ASP A 131 -6.43 -4.49 -18.84
CA ASP A 131 -7.01 -3.51 -17.95
C ASP A 131 -8.00 -4.22 -17.01
N VAL A 132 -7.93 -3.94 -15.70
CA VAL A 132 -8.83 -4.49 -14.69
C VAL A 132 -9.80 -3.41 -14.25
N PHE A 133 -11.08 -3.65 -14.46
CA PHE A 133 -12.16 -2.75 -14.09
C PHE A 133 -12.91 -3.28 -12.87
N PHE A 134 -13.17 -2.41 -11.92
CA PHE A 134 -13.82 -2.71 -10.65
C PHE A 134 -15.17 -2.03 -10.54
N ARG A 135 -16.14 -2.72 -9.97
CA ARG A 135 -17.37 -2.10 -9.45
C ARG A 135 -17.20 -1.93 -7.94
N PHE A 136 -16.77 -0.74 -7.51
CA PHE A 136 -16.37 -0.48 -6.13
C PHE A 136 -17.51 -0.56 -5.12
N THR A 137 -18.76 -0.55 -5.57
CA THR A 137 -19.96 -0.75 -4.73
C THR A 137 -20.15 -2.20 -4.29
N ASP A 138 -19.50 -3.16 -4.94
CA ASP A 138 -19.62 -4.57 -4.59
C ASP A 138 -18.96 -4.88 -3.24
N ALA A 139 -19.43 -5.92 -2.58
CA ALA A 139 -18.81 -6.41 -1.34
C ALA A 139 -17.36 -6.82 -1.56
N ASP A 140 -17.09 -7.54 -2.63
CA ASP A 140 -15.74 -7.87 -3.11
C ASP A 140 -15.56 -7.43 -4.56
N PRO A 141 -15.06 -6.19 -4.80
CA PRO A 141 -14.85 -5.68 -6.15
C PRO A 141 -13.80 -6.45 -6.96
N TYR A 142 -12.86 -7.13 -6.31
CA TYR A 142 -11.89 -7.96 -7.01
C TYR A 142 -12.54 -9.23 -7.58
N ALA A 143 -13.33 -9.93 -6.78
CA ALA A 143 -14.04 -11.14 -7.22
C ALA A 143 -15.03 -10.86 -8.37
N SER A 144 -15.59 -9.65 -8.42
CA SER A 144 -16.53 -9.21 -9.46
C SER A 144 -15.86 -8.41 -10.59
N SER A 145 -14.55 -8.26 -10.58
CA SER A 145 -13.82 -7.46 -11.57
C SER A 145 -13.89 -8.04 -12.98
N ILE A 146 -13.69 -7.15 -13.95
CA ILE A 146 -13.73 -7.45 -15.38
C ILE A 146 -12.35 -7.12 -15.97
N GLN A 147 -11.84 -8.00 -16.83
CA GLN A 147 -10.62 -7.76 -17.59
C GLN A 147 -10.97 -7.47 -19.04
N CYS A 148 -10.34 -6.44 -19.62
CA CYS A 148 -10.42 -6.12 -21.04
C CYS A 148 -9.02 -6.05 -21.64
N PRO A 149 -8.83 -6.36 -22.94
CA PRO A 149 -7.55 -6.12 -23.59
C PRO A 149 -7.10 -4.67 -23.39
N ILE A 150 -5.82 -4.46 -23.08
CA ILE A 150 -5.28 -3.17 -22.65
C ILE A 150 -5.67 -2.03 -23.61
N GLY A 151 -6.11 -0.91 -23.05
CA GLY A 151 -6.57 0.26 -23.80
C GLY A 151 -7.91 0.09 -24.51
N THR A 152 -8.64 -1.01 -24.27
CA THR A 152 -9.95 -1.25 -24.88
C THR A 152 -11.07 -1.39 -23.84
N LYS A 153 -12.32 -1.35 -24.33
CA LYS A 153 -13.52 -1.62 -23.52
C LYS A 153 -14.43 -2.66 -24.17
N VAL A 154 -13.85 -3.47 -25.05
CA VAL A 154 -14.54 -4.54 -25.79
C VAL A 154 -13.81 -5.85 -25.61
N ASN A 155 -14.49 -6.95 -25.91
CA ASN A 155 -13.97 -8.30 -25.69
C ASN A 155 -13.54 -8.56 -24.24
N CYS A 156 -14.29 -8.00 -23.32
CA CYS A 156 -14.04 -8.13 -21.89
C CYS A 156 -14.57 -9.46 -21.35
N PHE A 157 -14.01 -9.89 -20.23
CA PHE A 157 -14.41 -11.13 -19.55
C PHE A 157 -14.28 -10.96 -18.03
N LYS A 158 -15.00 -11.78 -17.28
CA LYS A 158 -14.90 -11.79 -15.82
C LYS A 158 -13.54 -12.33 -15.40
N THR A 159 -12.93 -11.70 -14.43
CA THR A 159 -11.65 -12.15 -13.85
C THR A 159 -11.77 -13.54 -13.24
N SER A 160 -12.93 -13.88 -12.66
CA SER A 160 -13.16 -15.12 -11.91
C SER A 160 -13.18 -16.38 -12.76
N ASP A 161 -13.73 -16.31 -13.97
CA ASP A 161 -14.04 -17.50 -14.77
C ASP A 161 -13.86 -17.32 -16.28
N SER A 162 -13.36 -16.18 -16.71
CA SER A 162 -13.17 -15.79 -18.11
C SER A 162 -14.45 -15.76 -18.97
N THR A 163 -15.63 -15.71 -18.31
CA THR A 163 -16.90 -15.58 -19.04
C THR A 163 -16.96 -14.24 -19.76
N PRO A 164 -17.25 -14.20 -21.08
CA PRO A 164 -17.42 -12.96 -21.83
C PRO A 164 -18.49 -12.07 -21.22
N VAL A 165 -18.23 -10.76 -21.16
CA VAL A 165 -19.13 -9.79 -20.54
C VAL A 165 -19.02 -8.43 -21.23
N THR A 166 -20.12 -7.67 -21.21
CA THR A 166 -20.12 -6.28 -21.66
C THR A 166 -19.76 -5.38 -20.49
N LEU A 167 -18.73 -4.54 -20.67
CA LEU A 167 -18.34 -3.54 -19.67
C LEU A 167 -19.43 -2.44 -19.62
N THR A 168 -19.96 -2.18 -18.41
CA THR A 168 -20.92 -1.12 -18.15
C THR A 168 -20.28 0.08 -17.48
N SER A 169 -21.00 1.22 -17.39
CA SER A 169 -20.50 2.46 -16.79
C SER A 169 -20.30 2.39 -15.26
N GLU A 170 -20.78 1.32 -14.61
CA GLU A 170 -20.57 1.08 -13.17
C GLU A 170 -19.15 0.62 -12.82
N TYR A 171 -18.41 0.17 -13.83
CA TYR A 171 -17.04 -0.30 -13.67
C TYR A 171 -16.03 0.80 -13.99
N ALA A 172 -15.01 0.91 -13.17
CA ALA A 172 -13.91 1.86 -13.34
C ALA A 172 -12.56 1.22 -13.08
N LEU A 173 -11.52 1.79 -13.66
CA LEU A 173 -10.14 1.44 -13.33
C LEU A 173 -9.82 1.83 -11.89
N MET A 174 -8.86 1.16 -11.27
CA MET A 174 -8.37 1.51 -9.94
C MET A 174 -7.76 2.93 -9.98
N PRO A 175 -8.28 3.89 -9.20
CA PRO A 175 -7.72 5.23 -9.19
C PRO A 175 -6.37 5.26 -8.45
N GLY A 176 -5.46 6.12 -8.89
CA GLY A 176 -4.34 6.58 -8.05
C GLY A 176 -4.89 7.50 -6.96
N ILE A 177 -4.53 7.26 -5.72
CA ILE A 177 -5.07 7.96 -4.57
C ILE A 177 -3.94 8.63 -3.79
N LEU A 178 -4.11 9.91 -3.48
CA LEU A 178 -3.28 10.65 -2.54
C LEU A 178 -4.15 11.09 -1.37
N SER A 179 -3.81 10.64 -0.18
CA SER A 179 -4.53 10.99 1.05
C SER A 179 -3.65 11.81 1.99
N ALA A 180 -4.28 12.75 2.70
CA ALA A 180 -3.64 13.55 3.72
C ALA A 180 -4.16 13.13 5.10
N PHE A 181 -3.24 12.80 5.97
CA PHE A 181 -3.48 12.44 7.38
C PHE A 181 -2.84 13.46 8.30
N THR A 182 -3.15 13.40 9.58
CA THR A 182 -2.43 14.13 10.61
C THR A 182 -1.82 13.17 11.61
N ALA A 183 -0.55 13.37 11.96
CA ALA A 183 0.13 12.53 12.92
C ALA A 183 1.05 13.37 13.85
N LYS A 184 1.23 12.91 15.08
CA LYS A 184 2.29 13.41 15.94
C LYS A 184 3.57 12.67 15.58
N ILE A 185 4.58 13.42 15.14
CA ILE A 185 5.89 12.89 14.80
C ILE A 185 6.90 13.52 15.74
N THR A 186 7.57 12.69 16.53
CA THR A 186 8.59 13.15 17.47
C THR A 186 9.95 13.25 16.78
N ASN A 187 10.72 14.28 17.18
CA ASN A 187 12.10 14.46 16.72
C ASN A 187 12.27 14.66 15.20
N TYR A 188 11.24 15.16 14.51
CA TYR A 188 11.39 15.52 13.09
C TYR A 188 12.20 16.82 12.97
N ILE A 189 13.30 16.74 12.25
CA ILE A 189 14.14 17.89 11.88
C ILE A 189 13.78 18.26 10.45
N LYS A 190 13.09 19.38 10.31
CA LYS A 190 12.73 19.90 8.99
C LYS A 190 14.00 20.24 8.19
N PRO A 191 14.12 19.76 6.94
CA PRO A 191 15.22 20.12 6.05
C PRO A 191 15.31 21.62 5.80
#